data_9b7a40156e1d963e83e589fe89580b59
#
_entry.id   9b7a40156e1d963e83e589fe89580b59
#
_cell.length_a   1.000
_cell.length_b   1.000
_cell.length_c   1.000
_cell.angle_alpha   90.00
_cell.angle_beta   90.00
_cell.angle_gamma   90.00
#
_symmetry.space_group_name_H-M   'P 1'
#
loop_
_entity.id
_entity.type
_entity.pdbx_description
1 polymer ?
#
loop_
_entity_poly.entity_id
_entity_poly.type
_entity_poly.pdbx_seq_one_letter_code
_entity_poly.pdbx_strand_id
1 'polypeptide(L)'
;MEKIDFQNGTTKLNKAMFDTFQNNIAKEIDVNEFTNSIGTTFYKIGRLVVMNMAYTASISNLANNKAYTLTTLEEKYRPGKLVVGHAVIKNASYNFIPSSYMQIRTTGEVEIYQNSGSTQNVAQILATLVYVAAS
;
A
#
# COMPACT_ATOMS: atom_id res chain seq x y z
N MET A 1 18.51 -15.57 -9.24
CA MET A 1 17.63 -16.39 -10.10
C MET A 1 18.44 -17.55 -10.67
N GLU A 2 17.90 -18.75 -10.59
CA GLU A 2 18.52 -19.93 -11.21
C GLU A 2 18.42 -19.87 -12.72
N LYS A 3 19.48 -20.29 -13.40
CA LYS A 3 19.50 -20.35 -14.85
C LYS A 3 18.86 -21.64 -15.37
N ILE A 4 18.06 -21.51 -16.41
CA ILE A 4 17.63 -22.61 -17.25
C ILE A 4 18.49 -22.55 -18.52
N ASP A 5 19.27 -23.60 -18.75
CA ASP A 5 20.18 -23.65 -19.88
C ASP A 5 19.58 -24.47 -21.02
N PHE A 6 19.38 -23.81 -22.18
CA PHE A 6 18.84 -24.44 -23.39
C PHE A 6 19.95 -24.61 -24.42
N GLN A 7 20.18 -25.85 -24.84
CA GLN A 7 21.20 -26.19 -25.83
C GLN A 7 20.54 -26.42 -27.20
N ASN A 8 20.93 -25.64 -28.20
CA ASN A 8 20.78 -25.81 -29.66
C ASN A 8 19.61 -26.70 -30.14
N GLY A 9 18.40 -26.44 -29.70
CA GLY A 9 17.19 -27.14 -30.16
C GLY A 9 17.03 -28.62 -29.73
N THR A 10 18.00 -29.17 -29.02
CA THR A 10 17.94 -30.54 -28.49
C THR A 10 17.48 -30.64 -27.06
N THR A 11 17.46 -29.53 -26.32
CA THR A 11 17.04 -29.49 -24.92
C THR A 11 15.51 -29.58 -24.87
N LYS A 12 15.01 -30.60 -24.18
CA LYS A 12 13.58 -30.78 -23.96
C LYS A 12 13.21 -30.18 -22.60
N LEU A 13 12.10 -29.45 -22.57
CA LEU A 13 11.51 -29.01 -21.31
C LEU A 13 11.02 -30.25 -20.55
N ASN A 14 11.62 -30.52 -19.40
CA ASN A 14 11.25 -31.62 -18.51
C ASN A 14 10.72 -31.08 -17.18
N LYS A 15 10.25 -31.98 -16.32
CA LYS A 15 9.68 -31.59 -15.02
C LYS A 15 10.65 -30.76 -14.17
N ALA A 16 11.93 -31.14 -14.13
CA ALA A 16 12.93 -30.41 -13.33
C ALA A 16 13.15 -28.98 -13.83
N MET A 17 13.21 -28.78 -15.14
CA MET A 17 13.33 -27.46 -15.76
C MET A 17 12.07 -26.63 -15.51
N PHE A 18 10.90 -27.23 -15.60
CA PHE A 18 9.63 -26.57 -15.33
C PHE A 18 9.50 -26.16 -13.86
N ASP A 19 9.89 -27.04 -12.92
CA ASP A 19 9.92 -26.73 -11.48
C ASP A 19 10.89 -25.58 -11.17
N THR A 20 12.07 -25.56 -11.80
CA THR A 20 13.04 -24.46 -11.68
C THR A 20 12.44 -23.13 -12.18
N PHE A 21 11.77 -23.17 -13.30
CA PHE A 21 11.08 -22.00 -13.87
C PHE A 21 9.97 -21.48 -12.95
N GLN A 22 9.13 -22.37 -12.42
CA GLN A 22 8.09 -21.99 -11.45
C GLN A 22 8.69 -21.43 -10.15
N ASN A 23 9.75 -22.03 -9.65
CA ASN A 23 10.44 -21.54 -8.44
C ASN A 23 11.04 -20.13 -8.65
N ASN A 24 11.60 -19.86 -9.83
CA ASN A 24 12.10 -18.55 -10.17
C ASN A 24 10.97 -17.50 -10.20
N ILE A 25 9.84 -17.84 -10.82
CA ILE A 25 8.64 -16.98 -10.82
C ILE A 25 8.14 -16.76 -9.40
N ALA A 26 8.04 -17.79 -8.58
CA ALA A 26 7.58 -17.69 -7.20
C ALA A 26 8.49 -16.80 -6.35
N LYS A 27 9.81 -16.82 -6.58
CA LYS A 27 10.76 -15.94 -5.89
C LYS A 27 10.62 -14.48 -6.32
N GLU A 28 10.27 -14.22 -7.58
CA GLU A 28 10.05 -12.87 -8.10
C GLU A 28 8.69 -12.29 -7.70
N ILE A 29 7.69 -13.18 -7.51
CA ILE A 29 6.34 -12.83 -7.05
C ILE A 29 6.24 -13.20 -5.55
N ASP A 30 7.15 -12.68 -4.75
CA ASP A 30 7.01 -12.80 -3.30
C ASP A 30 5.97 -11.77 -2.83
N VAL A 31 4.75 -12.25 -2.60
CA VAL A 31 3.66 -11.44 -2.08
C VAL A 31 3.81 -11.39 -0.56
N ASN A 32 4.41 -10.33 -0.09
CA ASN A 32 4.41 -10.04 1.33
C ASN A 32 3.09 -9.36 1.70
N GLU A 33 2.23 -10.10 2.39
CA GLU A 33 1.05 -9.56 3.02
C GLU A 33 1.39 -9.13 4.45
N PHE A 34 1.11 -7.89 4.77
CA PHE A 34 1.27 -7.33 6.10
C PHE A 34 0.05 -6.50 6.47
N THR A 35 -0.52 -6.76 7.64
CA THR A 35 -1.61 -5.94 8.19
C THR A 35 -1.12 -5.26 9.45
N ASN A 36 -1.18 -3.94 9.47
CA ASN A 36 -0.78 -3.17 10.65
C ASN A 36 -1.93 -3.03 11.67
N SER A 37 -1.64 -2.41 12.82
CA SER A 37 -2.59 -2.24 13.94
C SER A 37 -3.83 -1.41 13.60
N ILE A 38 -3.82 -0.65 12.51
CA ILE A 38 -4.97 0.15 12.05
C ILE A 38 -5.74 -0.51 10.90
N GLY A 39 -5.60 -1.83 10.71
CA GLY A 39 -6.34 -2.57 9.69
C GLY A 39 -5.95 -2.23 8.25
N THR A 40 -4.71 -1.81 8.03
CA THR A 40 -4.18 -1.55 6.70
C THR A 40 -3.41 -2.76 6.22
N THR A 41 -3.81 -3.31 5.09
CA THR A 41 -3.14 -4.45 4.46
C THR A 41 -2.27 -3.96 3.31
N PHE A 42 -1.05 -4.48 3.26
CA PHE A 42 -0.08 -4.21 2.21
C PHE A 42 0.23 -5.48 1.46
N TYR A 43 0.18 -5.41 0.15
CA TYR A 43 0.67 -6.45 -0.75
C TYR A 43 1.88 -5.89 -1.48
N LYS A 44 3.01 -6.56 -1.35
CA LYS A 44 4.24 -6.14 -2.04
C LYS A 44 4.71 -7.22 -2.99
N ILE A 45 4.88 -6.86 -4.26
CA ILE A 45 5.39 -7.72 -5.32
C ILE A 45 6.59 -6.99 -5.95
N GLY A 46 7.80 -7.46 -5.66
CA GLY A 46 8.99 -6.71 -5.99
C GLY A 46 8.97 -5.34 -5.32
N ARG A 47 8.94 -4.27 -6.12
CA ARG A 47 8.81 -2.90 -5.62
C ARG A 47 7.38 -2.34 -5.71
N LEU A 48 6.47 -3.06 -6.35
CA LEU A 48 5.08 -2.65 -6.42
C LEU A 48 4.40 -2.90 -5.08
N VAL A 49 3.76 -1.88 -4.53
CA VAL A 49 2.99 -1.95 -3.29
C VAL A 49 1.54 -1.60 -3.57
N VAL A 50 0.64 -2.43 -3.10
CA VAL A 50 -0.79 -2.13 -3.01
C VAL A 50 -1.12 -1.99 -1.53
N MET A 51 -1.54 -0.81 -1.13
CA MET A 51 -2.03 -0.54 0.22
C MET A 51 -3.54 -0.48 0.20
N ASN A 52 -4.18 -1.29 1.02
CA ASN A 52 -5.63 -1.26 1.20
C ASN A 52 -5.95 -0.97 2.66
N MET A 53 -6.64 0.13 2.90
CA MET A 53 -7.02 0.59 4.23
C MET A 53 -8.54 0.54 4.40
N ALA A 54 -8.98 -0.12 5.46
CA ALA A 54 -10.35 -0.08 5.95
C ALA A 54 -10.30 0.14 7.46
N TYR A 55 -10.02 1.37 7.85
CA TYR A 55 -9.76 1.74 9.24
C TYR A 55 -11.01 2.30 9.90
N THR A 56 -11.46 1.63 10.97
CA THR A 56 -12.45 2.19 11.89
C THR A 56 -11.70 3.13 12.84
N ALA A 57 -11.83 4.41 12.59
CA ALA A 57 -11.11 5.45 13.29
C ALA A 57 -11.89 6.01 14.47
N SER A 58 -11.16 6.55 15.42
CA SER A 58 -11.71 7.41 16.49
C SER A 58 -10.84 8.65 16.59
N ILE A 59 -10.88 9.47 15.54
CA ILE A 59 -10.07 10.70 15.47
C ILE A 59 -10.97 11.87 15.80
N SER A 60 -10.66 12.55 16.88
CA SER A 60 -11.35 13.77 17.27
C SER A 60 -10.62 14.99 16.72
N ASN A 61 -11.38 15.96 16.25
CA ASN A 61 -10.87 17.27 15.83
C ASN A 61 -9.83 17.22 14.69
N LEU A 62 -10.09 16.40 13.64
CA LEU A 62 -9.29 16.46 12.42
C LEU A 62 -9.40 17.88 11.84
N ALA A 63 -8.33 18.63 11.96
CA ALA A 63 -8.29 20.03 11.54
C ALA A 63 -8.41 20.15 10.02
N ASN A 64 -9.09 21.22 9.61
CA ASN A 64 -9.21 21.55 8.20
C ASN A 64 -7.83 21.87 7.60
N ASN A 65 -7.55 21.29 6.46
CA ASN A 65 -6.33 21.54 5.66
C ASN A 65 -5.00 21.34 6.42
N LYS A 66 -4.98 20.39 7.33
CA LYS A 66 -3.77 19.99 8.08
C LYS A 66 -3.56 18.49 7.97
N ALA A 67 -2.29 18.10 7.91
CA ALA A 67 -1.90 16.70 7.95
C ALA A 67 -2.25 16.07 9.30
N TYR A 68 -2.78 14.86 9.24
CA TYR A 68 -2.90 13.99 10.41
C TYR A 68 -2.24 12.65 10.08
N THR A 69 -1.19 12.31 10.83
CA THR A 69 -0.46 11.06 10.64
C THR A 69 -1.21 9.90 11.28
N LEU A 70 -1.58 8.92 10.47
CA LEU A 70 -2.26 7.69 10.92
C LEU A 70 -1.25 6.66 11.44
N THR A 71 -0.16 6.49 10.70
CA THR A 71 0.88 5.50 10.98
C THR A 71 2.15 5.85 10.19
N THR A 72 3.25 5.18 10.55
CA THR A 72 4.51 5.26 9.79
C THR A 72 4.86 3.87 9.28
N LEU A 73 5.12 3.78 7.98
CA LEU A 73 5.45 2.52 7.32
C LEU A 73 6.86 2.05 7.63
N GLU A 74 7.01 0.74 7.72
CA GLU A 74 8.34 0.10 7.71
C GLU A 74 9.08 0.46 6.41
N GLU A 75 10.40 0.48 6.49
CA GLU A 75 11.28 0.93 5.39
C GLU A 75 10.99 0.23 4.06
N LYS A 76 10.75 -1.08 4.08
CA LYS A 76 10.45 -1.87 2.87
C LYS A 76 9.18 -1.47 2.13
N TYR A 77 8.26 -0.76 2.80
CA TYR A 77 7.01 -0.28 2.20
C TYR A 77 7.02 1.22 1.87
N ARG A 78 8.10 1.92 2.19
CA ARG A 78 8.20 3.36 1.94
C ARG A 78 8.32 3.65 0.46
N PRO A 79 7.58 4.62 -0.05
CA PRO A 79 7.68 5.01 -1.46
C PRO A 79 8.98 5.77 -1.75
N GLY A 80 9.47 5.64 -2.96
CA GLY A 80 10.62 6.43 -3.44
C GLY A 80 10.29 7.88 -3.74
N LYS A 81 9.00 8.21 -3.86
CA LYS A 81 8.48 9.58 -4.09
C LYS A 81 7.18 9.75 -3.31
N LEU A 82 6.83 11.00 -3.03
CA LEU A 82 5.52 11.31 -2.43
C LEU A 82 4.39 10.66 -3.24
N VAL A 83 3.54 9.93 -2.55
CA VAL A 83 2.32 9.32 -3.10
C VAL A 83 1.13 10.10 -2.60
N VAL A 84 0.24 10.48 -3.51
CA VAL A 84 -1.03 11.13 -3.16
C VAL A 84 -2.16 10.36 -3.83
N GLY A 85 -3.20 10.07 -3.09
CA GLY A 85 -4.34 9.35 -3.60
C GLY A 85 -5.64 9.73 -2.91
N HIS A 86 -6.73 9.26 -3.50
CA HIS A 86 -8.06 9.48 -2.96
C HIS A 86 -8.26 8.68 -1.67
N ALA A 87 -8.87 9.31 -0.69
CA ALA A 87 -9.34 8.64 0.52
C ALA A 87 -10.80 9.02 0.77
N VAL A 88 -11.60 8.03 1.08
CA VAL A 88 -12.96 8.24 1.59
C VAL A 88 -12.87 8.35 3.10
N ILE A 89 -13.18 9.53 3.63
CA ILE A 89 -13.22 9.78 5.07
C ILE A 89 -14.66 10.02 5.45
N LYS A 90 -15.13 9.32 6.48
CA LYS A 90 -16.46 9.49 7.04
C LYS A 90 -16.39 10.06 8.46
N ASN A 91 -17.26 11.02 8.73
CA ASN A 91 -17.36 11.60 10.07
C ASN A 91 -18.07 10.67 11.07
N ALA A 92 -18.21 11.12 12.32
CA ALA A 92 -18.85 10.35 13.38
C ALA A 92 -20.31 9.96 13.09
N SER A 93 -20.99 10.65 12.18
CA SER A 93 -22.33 10.29 11.68
C SER A 93 -22.28 9.46 10.39
N TYR A 94 -21.13 8.95 10.01
CA TYR A 94 -20.87 8.18 8.79
C TYR A 94 -21.18 8.92 7.48
N ASN A 95 -21.24 10.24 7.51
CA ASN A 95 -21.31 11.08 6.32
C ASN A 95 -19.93 11.31 5.73
N PHE A 96 -19.86 11.40 4.40
CA PHE A 96 -18.61 11.69 3.70
C PHE A 96 -18.10 13.10 4.04
N ILE A 97 -16.81 13.19 4.33
CA ILE A 97 -16.12 14.46 4.46
C ILE A 97 -15.58 14.82 3.07
N PRO A 98 -16.04 15.92 2.47
CA PRO A 98 -15.62 16.30 1.12
C PRO A 98 -14.16 16.70 1.05
N SER A 99 -13.58 16.63 -0.15
CA SER A 99 -12.19 17.02 -0.42
C SER A 99 -11.15 16.36 0.48
N SER A 100 -11.35 15.07 0.73
CA SER A 100 -10.44 14.26 1.52
C SER A 100 -9.44 13.53 0.62
N TYR A 101 -8.20 13.44 1.07
CA TYR A 101 -7.18 12.67 0.40
C TYR A 101 -6.17 12.09 1.39
N MET A 102 -5.37 11.17 0.91
CA MET A 102 -4.29 10.54 1.63
C MET A 102 -2.97 10.75 0.92
N GLN A 103 -1.91 10.91 1.68
CA GLN A 103 -0.57 10.89 1.13
C GLN A 103 0.35 9.96 1.94
N ILE A 104 1.38 9.44 1.27
CA ILE A 104 2.45 8.70 1.91
C ILE A 104 3.76 9.42 1.59
N ARG A 105 4.47 9.84 2.64
CA ARG A 105 5.77 10.48 2.49
C ARG A 105 6.87 9.47 2.23
N THR A 106 7.95 9.90 1.66
CA THR A 106 9.16 9.05 1.46
C THR A 106 9.77 8.55 2.76
N THR A 107 9.52 9.23 3.86
CA THR A 107 9.90 8.86 5.23
C THR A 107 8.94 7.86 5.87
N GLY A 108 7.82 7.56 5.20
CA GLY A 108 6.88 6.50 5.54
C GLY A 108 5.59 6.97 6.23
N GLU A 109 5.45 8.23 6.59
CA GLU A 109 4.23 8.72 7.21
C GLU A 109 3.05 8.60 6.25
N VAL A 110 1.99 7.92 6.71
CA VAL A 110 0.69 7.86 6.05
C VAL A 110 -0.18 8.93 6.68
N GLU A 111 -0.50 9.93 5.91
CA GLU A 111 -1.21 11.11 6.38
C GLU A 111 -2.54 11.28 5.65
N ILE A 112 -3.55 11.75 6.37
CA ILE A 112 -4.83 12.16 5.80
C ILE A 112 -5.01 13.66 5.90
N TYR A 113 -5.77 14.17 4.95
CA TYR A 113 -6.20 15.55 4.87
C TYR A 113 -7.68 15.63 4.57
N GLN A 114 -8.31 16.66 5.08
CA GLN A 114 -9.66 17.05 4.68
C GLN A 114 -9.72 18.57 4.46
N ASN A 115 -10.58 18.99 3.60
CA ASN A 115 -10.80 20.40 3.30
C ASN A 115 -12.30 20.72 3.20
N SER A 116 -13.02 20.36 4.27
CA SER A 116 -14.46 20.63 4.36
C SER A 116 -14.81 22.05 4.83
N GLY A 117 -13.79 22.82 5.20
CA GLY A 117 -13.95 24.16 5.78
C GLY A 117 -14.10 24.19 7.29
N SER A 118 -14.19 23.05 7.95
CA SER A 118 -14.35 22.95 9.41
C SER A 118 -13.60 21.75 9.99
N THR A 119 -13.44 21.73 11.29
CA THR A 119 -12.90 20.58 12.02
C THR A 119 -13.90 19.44 12.01
N GLN A 120 -13.43 18.21 11.83
CA GLN A 120 -14.25 17.00 11.72
C GLN A 120 -13.83 15.94 12.73
N ASN A 121 -14.81 15.19 13.23
CA ASN A 121 -14.56 13.94 13.96
C ASN A 121 -14.67 12.78 12.95
N VAL A 122 -13.69 11.91 12.92
CA VAL A 122 -13.57 10.84 11.91
C VAL A 122 -13.89 9.49 12.53
N ALA A 123 -14.79 8.74 11.89
CA ALA A 123 -15.17 7.39 12.30
C ALA A 123 -14.63 6.30 11.35
N GLN A 124 -14.40 6.61 10.09
CA GLN A 124 -13.93 5.63 9.12
C GLN A 124 -13.05 6.25 8.05
N ILE A 125 -12.01 5.53 7.66
CA ILE A 125 -11.12 5.88 6.54
C ILE A 125 -11.00 4.68 5.63
N LEU A 126 -11.30 4.87 4.35
CA LEU A 126 -11.18 3.87 3.29
C LEU A 126 -10.27 4.42 2.20
N ALA A 127 -9.23 3.68 1.84
CA ALA A 127 -8.32 4.05 0.77
C ALA A 127 -7.67 2.83 0.14
N THR A 128 -7.42 2.90 -1.16
CA THR A 128 -6.55 1.97 -1.86
C THR A 128 -5.53 2.79 -2.64
N LEU A 129 -4.27 2.59 -2.35
CA LEU A 129 -3.15 3.24 -3.03
C LEU A 129 -2.22 2.20 -3.64
N VAL A 130 -1.76 2.49 -4.86
CA VAL A 130 -0.78 1.68 -5.58
C VAL A 130 0.43 2.54 -5.87
N TYR A 131 1.61 2.08 -5.48
CA TYR A 131 2.84 2.86 -5.65
C TYR A 131 4.08 1.96 -5.76
N VAL A 132 5.20 2.56 -6.07
CA VAL A 132 6.50 1.88 -6.15
C VAL A 132 7.31 2.22 -4.91
N ALA A 133 7.71 1.19 -4.17
CA ALA A 133 8.58 1.34 -3.01
C ALA A 133 10.00 1.78 -3.42
N ALA A 134 10.72 2.41 -2.51
CA ALA A 134 12.10 2.84 -2.73
C ALA A 134 13.06 1.65 -2.93
N SER A 135 12.71 0.52 -2.31
CA SER A 135 13.52 -0.70 -2.39
C SER A 135 12.70 -1.97 -2.55
#